data_325c17c481dbe7e6926b413a650221b9
#
_entry.id   325c17c481dbe7e6926b413a650221b9
#
_cell.length_a   1.000
_cell.length_b   1.000
_cell.length_c   1.000
_cell.angle_alpha   90.00
_cell.angle_beta   90.00
_cell.angle_gamma   90.00
#
_symmetry.space_group_name_H-M   'P 1'
#
loop_
_entity.id
_entity.type
_entity.pdbx_description
1 polymer ?
#
loop_
_entity_poly.entity_id
_entity_poly.type
_entity_poly.pdbx_seq_one_letter_code
_entity_poly.pdbx_strand_id
1 'polypeptide(L)'
;MTRVKGGTISKARHKKVLKQAKGYFGSKHRLYRTANEQVMHSGKYAFRDRRQNKREFRKLWITRINAACRENEISYSKFISGLNKAEVTINRKMLSEIAIDNPKAFADLVVIAKDALNGKVTKRVAKVESSKAEAKVSPAKKTTTKKETAKKETTAKKPAAKKTTAKKTAKEDK
;
A
#
# COMPACT_ATOMS: atom_id res chain seq x y z
N MET A 1 -23.36 -17.14 -48.63
CA MET A 1 -22.77 -16.96 -47.29
C MET A 1 -23.04 -15.56 -46.82
N THR A 2 -23.67 -15.38 -45.67
CA THR A 2 -23.92 -14.07 -45.05
C THR A 2 -22.62 -13.51 -44.44
N ARG A 3 -22.25 -12.28 -44.82
CA ARG A 3 -21.07 -11.61 -44.30
C ARG A 3 -21.30 -11.17 -42.85
N VAL A 4 -20.56 -11.75 -41.90
CA VAL A 4 -20.61 -11.36 -40.50
C VAL A 4 -19.78 -10.09 -40.27
N LYS A 5 -20.41 -9.04 -39.76
CA LYS A 5 -19.74 -7.79 -39.37
C LYS A 5 -19.36 -7.85 -37.88
N GLY A 6 -18.08 -8.00 -37.56
CA GLY A 6 -17.56 -8.10 -36.21
C GLY A 6 -17.44 -6.77 -35.45
N GLY A 7 -18.23 -5.75 -35.78
CA GLY A 7 -18.07 -4.38 -35.29
C GLY A 7 -18.20 -4.20 -33.76
N THR A 8 -19.10 -4.91 -33.12
CA THR A 8 -19.31 -4.81 -31.65
C THR A 8 -18.13 -5.37 -30.89
N ILE A 9 -17.63 -6.54 -31.26
CA ILE A 9 -16.49 -7.21 -30.60
C ILE A 9 -15.22 -6.39 -30.80
N SER A 10 -14.98 -5.88 -32.02
CA SER A 10 -13.82 -5.04 -32.32
C SER A 10 -13.84 -3.74 -31.53
N LYS A 11 -14.99 -3.06 -31.44
CA LYS A 11 -15.15 -1.86 -30.61
C LYS A 11 -14.90 -2.15 -29.13
N ALA A 12 -15.39 -3.27 -28.60
CA ALA A 12 -15.16 -3.65 -27.20
C ALA A 12 -13.67 -3.85 -26.89
N ARG A 13 -12.93 -4.54 -27.77
CA ARG A 13 -11.47 -4.73 -27.65
C ARG A 13 -10.72 -3.40 -27.68
N HIS A 14 -11.03 -2.51 -28.63
CA HIS A 14 -10.42 -1.18 -28.71
C HIS A 14 -10.73 -0.34 -27.47
N LYS A 15 -11.99 -0.35 -27.03
CA LYS A 15 -12.45 0.41 -25.86
C LYS A 15 -11.76 -0.03 -24.57
N LYS A 16 -11.45 -1.33 -24.42
CA LYS A 16 -10.69 -1.88 -23.29
C LYS A 16 -9.30 -1.25 -23.19
N VAL A 17 -8.56 -1.20 -24.28
CA VAL A 17 -7.20 -0.62 -24.32
C VAL A 17 -7.25 0.89 -24.10
N LEU A 18 -8.16 1.60 -24.76
CA LEU A 18 -8.32 3.05 -24.59
C LEU A 18 -8.74 3.42 -23.16
N LYS A 19 -9.50 2.56 -22.47
CA LYS A 19 -9.84 2.75 -21.06
C LYS A 19 -8.58 2.69 -20.15
N GLN A 20 -7.64 1.81 -20.44
CA GLN A 20 -6.37 1.71 -19.72
C GLN A 20 -5.43 2.87 -20.03
N ALA A 21 -5.51 3.43 -21.24
CA ALA A 21 -4.70 4.56 -21.68
C ALA A 21 -5.26 5.92 -21.26
N LYS A 22 -6.33 6.00 -20.49
CA LYS A 22 -6.85 7.27 -19.98
C LYS A 22 -5.80 8.02 -19.18
N GLY A 23 -5.70 9.32 -19.42
CA GLY A 23 -4.70 10.19 -18.78
C GLY A 23 -3.35 10.23 -19.49
N TYR A 24 -3.12 9.44 -20.53
CA TYR A 24 -1.87 9.54 -21.30
C TYR A 24 -1.84 10.80 -22.15
N PHE A 25 -0.68 11.38 -22.27
CA PHE A 25 -0.47 12.64 -22.96
C PHE A 25 -0.74 12.56 -24.48
N GLY A 26 -1.36 13.59 -25.05
CA GLY A 26 -1.54 13.77 -26.48
C GLY A 26 -2.46 12.71 -27.12
N SER A 27 -2.06 12.20 -28.28
CA SER A 27 -2.82 11.19 -29.04
C SER A 27 -2.82 9.79 -28.43
N LYS A 28 -1.95 9.53 -27.46
CA LYS A 28 -1.78 8.22 -26.83
C LYS A 28 -3.02 7.73 -26.06
N HIS A 29 -3.95 8.61 -25.70
CA HIS A 29 -5.22 8.22 -25.07
C HIS A 29 -6.39 8.13 -26.07
N ARG A 30 -6.22 8.60 -27.30
CA ARG A 30 -7.29 8.66 -28.33
C ARG A 30 -7.13 7.61 -29.42
N LEU A 31 -5.90 7.49 -29.96
CA LEU A 31 -5.61 6.59 -31.08
C LEU A 31 -5.27 5.19 -30.56
N TYR A 32 -6.01 4.18 -31.04
CA TYR A 32 -5.85 2.79 -30.58
C TYR A 32 -4.43 2.26 -30.75
N ARG A 33 -3.79 2.49 -31.90
CA ARG A 33 -2.45 1.97 -32.19
C ARG A 33 -1.42 2.48 -31.21
N THR A 34 -1.34 3.79 -31.04
CA THR A 34 -0.40 4.42 -30.09
C THR A 34 -0.75 4.12 -28.63
N ALA A 35 -2.05 4.04 -28.31
CA ALA A 35 -2.51 3.64 -26.99
C ALA A 35 -2.08 2.23 -26.63
N ASN A 36 -2.23 1.27 -27.55
CA ASN A 36 -1.88 -0.13 -27.34
C ASN A 36 -0.38 -0.30 -27.10
N GLU A 37 0.47 0.33 -27.89
CA GLU A 37 1.93 0.34 -27.70
C GLU A 37 2.29 0.90 -26.33
N GLN A 38 1.73 2.04 -25.96
CA GLN A 38 2.03 2.69 -24.69
C GLN A 38 1.55 1.88 -23.48
N VAL A 39 0.39 1.21 -23.56
CA VAL A 39 -0.11 0.33 -22.50
C VAL A 39 0.80 -0.88 -22.33
N MET A 40 1.28 -1.50 -23.41
CA MET A 40 2.24 -2.61 -23.34
C MET A 40 3.56 -2.17 -22.68
N HIS A 41 4.11 -1.02 -23.08
CA HIS A 41 5.32 -0.47 -22.45
C HIS A 41 5.12 -0.15 -20.97
N SER A 42 4.00 0.47 -20.61
CA SER A 42 3.63 0.76 -19.24
C SER A 42 3.56 -0.51 -18.39
N GLY A 43 2.93 -1.57 -18.91
CA GLY A 43 2.86 -2.86 -18.25
C GLY A 43 4.24 -3.50 -18.02
N LYS A 44 5.13 -3.42 -19.01
CA LYS A 44 6.52 -3.90 -18.92
C LYS A 44 7.31 -3.13 -17.84
N TYR A 45 7.20 -1.82 -17.85
CA TYR A 45 7.85 -0.98 -16.82
C TYR A 45 7.28 -1.25 -15.42
N ALA A 46 5.97 -1.31 -15.27
CA ALA A 46 5.35 -1.63 -14.00
C ALA A 46 5.80 -2.99 -13.43
N PHE A 47 6.00 -4.00 -14.28
CA PHE A 47 6.53 -5.30 -13.85
C PHE A 47 7.98 -5.20 -13.36
N ARG A 48 8.85 -4.52 -14.11
CA ARG A 48 10.25 -4.31 -13.74
C ARG A 48 10.36 -3.51 -12.45
N ASP A 49 9.63 -2.40 -12.36
CA ASP A 49 9.79 -1.40 -11.31
C ASP A 49 9.21 -1.87 -9.97
N ARG A 50 8.21 -2.78 -9.96
CA ARG A 50 7.80 -3.47 -8.72
C ARG A 50 8.94 -4.24 -8.04
N ARG A 51 9.88 -4.80 -8.81
CA ARG A 51 11.08 -5.46 -8.27
C ARG A 51 12.11 -4.43 -7.81
N GLN A 52 12.25 -3.35 -8.56
CA GLN A 52 13.19 -2.28 -8.27
C GLN A 52 12.78 -1.50 -7.03
N ASN A 53 11.49 -1.24 -6.84
CA ASN A 53 10.93 -0.52 -5.71
C ASN A 53 11.37 -1.10 -4.35
N LYS A 54 11.42 -2.44 -4.22
CA LYS A 54 11.90 -3.12 -3.00
C LYS A 54 13.38 -2.77 -2.70
N ARG A 55 14.20 -2.62 -3.72
CA ARG A 55 15.63 -2.26 -3.58
C ARG A 55 15.79 -0.80 -3.21
N GLU A 56 14.98 0.07 -3.81
CA GLU A 56 15.00 1.51 -3.55
C GLU A 56 14.57 1.82 -2.10
N PHE A 57 13.49 1.22 -1.61
CA PHE A 57 13.10 1.37 -0.20
C PHE A 57 14.18 0.84 0.75
N ARG A 58 14.78 -0.30 0.46
CA ARG A 58 15.88 -0.81 1.29
C ARG A 58 17.06 0.15 1.32
N LYS A 59 17.43 0.75 0.18
CA LYS A 59 18.48 1.75 0.08
C LYS A 59 18.16 2.97 0.95
N LEU A 60 16.93 3.46 0.88
CA LEU A 60 16.46 4.57 1.70
C LEU A 60 16.56 4.27 3.21
N TRP A 61 16.11 3.09 3.65
CA TRP A 61 16.24 2.70 5.07
C TRP A 61 17.70 2.64 5.51
N ILE A 62 18.58 2.08 4.70
CA ILE A 62 20.01 2.03 4.99
C ILE A 62 20.60 3.43 5.13
N THR A 63 20.23 4.38 4.27
CA THR A 63 20.69 5.76 4.34
C THR A 63 20.26 6.43 5.65
N ARG A 64 19.00 6.26 6.07
CA ARG A 64 18.45 6.80 7.30
C ARG A 64 19.14 6.21 8.55
N ILE A 65 19.30 4.88 8.60
CA ILE A 65 20.01 4.21 9.69
C ILE A 65 21.47 4.66 9.75
N ASN A 66 22.13 4.81 8.59
CA ASN A 66 23.53 5.25 8.56
C ASN A 66 23.69 6.68 9.08
N ALA A 67 22.75 7.59 8.81
CA ALA A 67 22.76 8.94 9.37
C ALA A 67 22.71 8.89 10.90
N ALA A 68 21.72 8.18 11.46
CA ALA A 68 21.57 8.02 12.89
C ALA A 68 22.76 7.27 13.55
N CYS A 69 23.37 6.32 12.86
CA CYS A 69 24.60 5.67 13.34
C CYS A 69 25.76 6.65 13.44
N ARG A 70 25.91 7.57 12.47
CA ARG A 70 26.98 8.59 12.50
C ARG A 70 26.82 9.57 13.64
N GLU A 71 25.60 9.97 13.97
CA GLU A 71 25.28 10.79 15.14
C GLU A 71 25.68 10.12 16.45
N ASN A 72 25.65 8.77 16.51
CA ASN A 72 26.05 7.96 17.65
C ASN A 72 27.47 7.40 17.56
N GLU A 73 28.31 7.96 16.68
CA GLU A 73 29.74 7.61 16.51
C GLU A 73 30.01 6.12 16.20
N ILE A 74 29.10 5.47 15.45
CA ILE A 74 29.27 4.09 15.00
C ILE A 74 29.07 3.99 13.50
N SER A 75 29.83 3.10 12.82
CA SER A 75 29.58 2.83 11.41
C SER A 75 28.40 1.86 11.26
N TYR A 76 27.64 2.01 10.17
CA TYR A 76 26.51 1.13 9.85
C TYR A 76 26.88 -0.37 9.86
N SER A 77 28.05 -0.71 9.30
CA SER A 77 28.52 -2.11 9.25
C SER A 77 28.74 -2.70 10.64
N LYS A 78 29.41 -1.93 11.52
CA LYS A 78 29.63 -2.32 12.91
C LYS A 78 28.30 -2.43 13.68
N PHE A 79 27.37 -1.49 13.49
CA PHE A 79 26.06 -1.52 14.08
C PHE A 79 25.28 -2.78 13.73
N ILE A 80 25.17 -3.12 12.44
CA ILE A 80 24.45 -4.33 12.00
C ILE A 80 25.17 -5.61 12.47
N SER A 81 26.50 -5.63 12.45
CA SER A 81 27.27 -6.76 12.99
C SER A 81 27.04 -6.94 14.48
N GLY A 82 27.01 -5.84 15.25
CA GLY A 82 26.72 -5.86 16.68
C GLY A 82 25.32 -6.36 16.99
N LEU A 83 24.28 -5.88 16.28
CA LEU A 83 22.90 -6.37 16.42
C LEU A 83 22.78 -7.87 16.10
N ASN A 84 23.48 -8.34 15.06
CA ASN A 84 23.47 -9.77 14.72
C ASN A 84 24.14 -10.61 15.82
N LYS A 85 25.23 -10.14 16.43
CA LYS A 85 25.89 -10.80 17.57
C LYS A 85 25.02 -10.77 18.83
N ALA A 86 24.23 -9.70 19.02
CA ALA A 86 23.27 -9.57 20.12
C ALA A 86 21.97 -10.36 19.88
N GLU A 87 21.85 -11.10 18.75
CA GLU A 87 20.65 -11.85 18.34
C GLU A 87 19.37 -10.97 18.22
N VAL A 88 19.54 -9.67 17.96
CA VAL A 88 18.42 -8.75 17.77
C VAL A 88 17.91 -8.83 16.34
N THR A 89 16.71 -9.39 16.13
CA THR A 89 16.09 -9.67 14.82
C THR A 89 15.17 -8.56 14.31
N ILE A 90 15.53 -7.30 14.52
CA ILE A 90 14.74 -6.15 14.02
C ILE A 90 15.05 -5.91 12.54
N ASN A 91 14.00 -5.75 11.72
CA ASN A 91 14.19 -5.48 10.30
C ASN A 91 14.61 -4.02 10.04
N ARG A 92 15.21 -3.76 8.87
CA ARG A 92 15.72 -2.42 8.52
C ARG A 92 14.65 -1.35 8.43
N LYS A 93 13.42 -1.72 8.06
CA LYS A 93 12.30 -0.78 8.02
C LYS A 93 12.03 -0.24 9.43
N MET A 94 11.85 -1.12 10.39
CA MET A 94 11.60 -0.75 11.80
C MET A 94 12.76 0.05 12.39
N LEU A 95 14.02 -0.36 12.11
CA LEU A 95 15.19 0.41 12.54
C LEU A 95 15.21 1.83 11.99
N SER A 96 14.78 2.03 10.73
CA SER A 96 14.72 3.36 10.14
C SER A 96 13.58 4.22 10.69
N GLU A 97 12.47 3.62 11.10
CA GLU A 97 11.37 4.29 11.77
C GLU A 97 11.77 4.67 13.20
N ILE A 98 12.38 3.75 13.95
CA ILE A 98 12.92 4.04 15.30
C ILE A 98 13.96 5.17 15.26
N ALA A 99 14.81 5.20 14.25
CA ALA A 99 15.83 6.23 14.10
C ALA A 99 15.25 7.65 13.93
N ILE A 100 14.04 7.77 13.35
CA ILE A 100 13.37 9.06 13.11
C ILE A 100 12.48 9.41 14.31
N ASP A 101 11.63 8.47 14.75
CA ASP A 101 10.57 8.73 15.72
C ASP A 101 11.11 8.74 17.16
N ASN A 102 12.08 7.86 17.46
CA ASN A 102 12.61 7.64 18.80
C ASN A 102 14.15 7.57 18.83
N PRO A 103 14.88 8.69 18.67
CA PRO A 103 16.35 8.69 18.64
C PRO A 103 16.98 8.15 19.93
N LYS A 104 16.31 8.31 21.09
CA LYS A 104 16.77 7.73 22.37
C LYS A 104 16.77 6.20 22.34
N ALA A 105 15.67 5.58 21.86
CA ALA A 105 15.60 4.13 21.72
C ALA A 105 16.61 3.60 20.69
N PHE A 106 16.93 4.40 19.66
CA PHE A 106 18.00 4.06 18.71
C PHE A 106 19.38 4.09 19.39
N ALA A 107 19.65 5.07 20.22
CA ALA A 107 20.90 5.14 21.01
C ALA A 107 21.07 3.93 21.94
N ASP A 108 19.99 3.46 22.58
CA ASP A 108 20.02 2.24 23.39
C ASP A 108 20.39 1.01 22.56
N LEU A 109 19.86 0.89 21.32
CA LEU A 109 20.24 -0.16 20.39
C LEU A 109 21.71 -0.07 19.97
N VAL A 110 22.26 1.13 19.84
CA VAL A 110 23.68 1.33 19.55
C VAL A 110 24.55 0.88 20.70
N VAL A 111 24.16 1.13 21.96
CA VAL A 111 24.88 0.65 23.15
C VAL A 111 24.90 -0.88 23.17
N ILE A 112 23.73 -1.53 22.95
CA ILE A 112 23.66 -3.00 22.87
C ILE A 112 24.56 -3.54 21.77
N ALA A 113 24.59 -2.89 20.60
CA ALA A 113 25.47 -3.29 19.50
C ALA A 113 26.95 -3.14 19.82
N LYS A 114 27.37 -2.05 20.51
CA LYS A 114 28.74 -1.81 20.97
C LYS A 114 29.15 -2.86 22.00
N ASP A 115 28.27 -3.16 22.97
CA ASP A 115 28.54 -4.17 24.02
C ASP A 115 28.69 -5.58 23.44
N ALA A 116 27.85 -5.93 22.46
CA ALA A 116 27.96 -7.21 21.76
C ALA A 116 29.24 -7.34 20.92
N LEU A 117 29.72 -6.24 20.33
CA LEU A 117 31.00 -6.22 19.63
C LEU A 117 32.18 -6.43 20.57
N ASN A 118 32.10 -5.89 21.79
CA ASN A 118 33.11 -6.01 22.84
C ASN A 118 33.01 -7.34 23.64
N GLY A 119 32.16 -8.28 23.21
CA GLY A 119 32.00 -9.58 23.85
C GLY A 119 31.12 -9.60 25.10
N LYS A 120 30.55 -8.47 25.50
CA LYS A 120 29.58 -8.39 26.59
C LYS A 120 28.19 -8.72 26.05
N VAL A 121 27.86 -10.00 25.94
CA VAL A 121 26.51 -10.44 25.58
C VAL A 121 25.57 -10.18 26.75
N THR A 122 24.97 -9.02 26.78
CA THR A 122 23.96 -8.72 27.79
C THR A 122 22.62 -9.31 27.37
N LYS A 123 22.13 -10.31 28.12
CA LYS A 123 20.77 -10.91 28.01
C LYS A 123 19.65 -9.87 28.37
N ARG A 124 19.82 -8.60 28.02
CA ARG A 124 18.89 -7.52 28.37
C ARG A 124 17.70 -7.38 27.42
N VAL A 125 17.72 -8.05 26.27
CA VAL A 125 16.67 -7.89 25.25
C VAL A 125 15.33 -8.52 25.66
N ALA A 126 15.35 -9.55 26.52
CA ALA A 126 14.13 -10.22 27.01
C ALA A 126 13.30 -9.39 28.00
N LYS A 127 13.87 -8.34 28.59
CA LYS A 127 13.18 -7.56 29.64
C LYS A 127 12.37 -6.37 29.11
N VAL A 128 12.63 -5.94 27.88
CA VAL A 128 11.90 -4.80 27.25
C VAL A 128 10.56 -5.25 26.66
N GLU A 129 10.44 -6.52 26.27
CA GLU A 129 9.17 -7.06 25.76
C GLU A 129 8.17 -7.38 26.88
N SER A 130 8.65 -7.80 28.07
CA SER A 130 7.76 -8.10 29.19
C SER A 130 7.14 -6.87 29.86
N SER A 131 7.83 -5.73 29.88
CA SER A 131 7.29 -4.50 30.45
C SER A 131 6.24 -3.78 29.56
N LYS A 132 6.18 -4.12 28.27
CA LYS A 132 5.19 -3.56 27.34
C LYS A 132 3.91 -4.41 27.24
N ALA A 133 3.95 -5.65 27.72
CA ALA A 133 2.80 -6.56 27.76
C ALA A 133 1.89 -6.33 28.98
N GLU A 134 2.42 -5.79 30.08
CA GLU A 134 1.65 -5.61 31.32
C GLU A 134 0.82 -4.30 31.38
N ALA A 135 1.02 -3.37 30.46
CA ALA A 135 0.35 -2.06 30.48
C ALA A 135 -0.98 -1.99 29.68
N LYS A 136 -1.49 -3.09 29.11
CA LYS A 136 -2.74 -3.09 28.33
C LYS A 136 -3.64 -4.30 28.59
N VAL A 137 -4.02 -4.51 29.85
CA VAL A 137 -5.21 -5.33 30.14
C VAL A 137 -6.01 -4.63 31.23
N SER A 138 -6.83 -3.68 30.84
CA SER A 138 -8.00 -3.29 31.63
C SER A 138 -9.22 -4.05 31.08
N PRO A 139 -10.02 -4.71 31.92
CA PRO A 139 -11.10 -5.56 31.46
C PRO A 139 -12.29 -4.71 31.00
N ALA A 140 -12.58 -4.71 29.71
CA ALA A 140 -13.82 -4.19 29.19
C ALA A 140 -14.97 -5.12 29.57
N LYS A 141 -15.89 -4.55 30.32
CA LYS A 141 -17.15 -5.06 30.81
C LYS A 141 -17.96 -5.75 29.71
N LYS A 142 -18.25 -7.04 29.90
CA LYS A 142 -19.21 -7.80 29.09
C LYS A 142 -20.62 -7.26 29.37
N THR A 143 -21.26 -6.69 28.40
CA THR A 143 -22.70 -6.58 28.34
C THR A 143 -23.24 -7.57 27.31
N THR A 144 -23.82 -8.61 27.85
CA THR A 144 -24.67 -9.56 27.13
C THR A 144 -25.96 -8.89 26.75
N THR A 145 -26.27 -8.80 25.50
CA THR A 145 -27.65 -8.64 25.04
C THR A 145 -28.02 -9.76 24.10
N LYS A 146 -29.07 -10.34 24.54
CA LYS A 146 -29.79 -11.55 24.14
C LYS A 146 -30.36 -11.40 22.73
N LYS A 147 -30.19 -12.46 22.00
CA LYS A 147 -30.72 -12.74 20.69
C LYS A 147 -32.22 -12.96 20.79
N GLU A 148 -32.98 -12.26 19.99
CA GLU A 148 -34.36 -12.64 19.68
C GLU A 148 -34.60 -12.62 18.18
N THR A 149 -34.94 -13.78 17.70
CA THR A 149 -35.35 -14.14 16.35
C THR A 149 -36.77 -13.71 16.10
N ALA A 150 -37.00 -13.01 15.01
CA ALA A 150 -38.33 -12.99 14.41
C ALA A 150 -38.23 -12.98 12.89
N LYS A 151 -38.69 -14.07 12.36
CA LYS A 151 -39.04 -14.43 10.99
C LYS A 151 -40.29 -13.68 10.57
N LYS A 152 -40.31 -12.99 9.43
CA LYS A 152 -41.54 -12.86 8.63
C LYS A 152 -41.22 -12.51 7.17
N GLU A 153 -41.89 -13.28 6.41
CA GLU A 153 -42.08 -13.42 4.99
C GLU A 153 -42.75 -12.24 4.28
N THR A 154 -42.57 -12.27 2.94
CA THR A 154 -43.51 -11.88 1.85
C THR A 154 -43.71 -10.37 1.61
N THR A 155 -43.62 -9.84 0.45
CA THR A 155 -44.21 -10.03 -0.85
C THR A 155 -43.89 -8.83 -1.75
N ALA A 156 -43.80 -9.13 -3.02
CA ALA A 156 -43.80 -8.30 -4.19
C ALA A 156 -44.67 -7.03 -4.19
N LYS A 157 -44.15 -5.97 -4.86
CA LYS A 157 -44.97 -5.26 -5.88
C LYS A 157 -44.13 -4.18 -6.60
N LYS A 158 -44.01 -4.37 -7.91
CA LYS A 158 -43.81 -3.34 -8.92
C LYS A 158 -45.16 -2.66 -9.20
N PRO A 159 -45.23 -1.35 -9.49
CA PRO A 159 -45.63 -0.88 -10.81
C PRO A 159 -44.81 0.34 -11.24
N ALA A 160 -44.34 0.41 -12.49
CA ALA A 160 -44.93 0.83 -13.74
C ALA A 160 -45.38 2.28 -13.85
N ALA A 161 -44.63 3.00 -14.71
CA ALA A 161 -45.06 4.01 -15.66
C ALA A 161 -45.78 5.28 -15.19
N LYS A 162 -45.22 6.41 -15.60
CA LYS A 162 -46.03 7.39 -16.39
C LYS A 162 -45.11 8.35 -17.16
N LYS A 163 -45.31 8.33 -18.47
CA LYS A 163 -45.02 9.37 -19.45
C LYS A 163 -45.72 10.67 -19.09
N THR A 164 -45.09 11.80 -19.36
CA THR A 164 -45.81 12.95 -19.91
C THR A 164 -44.85 13.79 -20.75
N THR A 165 -45.25 13.89 -21.96
CA THR A 165 -45.02 14.79 -23.08
C THR A 165 -45.50 16.18 -22.80
N ALA A 166 -44.78 17.19 -23.32
CA ALA A 166 -45.26 18.44 -23.91
C ALA A 166 -44.05 19.27 -24.30
N LYS A 167 -43.71 19.48 -25.53
CA LYS A 167 -44.26 20.16 -26.71
C LYS A 167 -44.18 21.67 -26.63
N LYS A 168 -43.51 22.21 -27.67
CA LYS A 168 -43.76 23.49 -28.39
C LYS A 168 -43.14 24.75 -27.77
N THR A 169 -42.60 25.67 -28.48
CA THR A 169 -42.65 26.29 -29.82
C THR A 169 -41.50 27.27 -29.87
N ALA A 170 -40.68 27.37 -30.92
CA ALA A 170 -40.81 28.19 -32.11
C ALA A 170 -40.62 29.70 -31.92
N LYS A 171 -39.81 30.18 -32.83
CA LYS A 171 -39.76 31.50 -33.51
C LYS A 171 -38.70 32.44 -33.01
N GLU A 172 -37.78 32.69 -33.90
CA GLU A 172 -37.66 33.65 -35.01
C GLU A 172 -36.91 34.92 -34.60
N ASP A 173 -36.04 35.27 -35.51
CA ASP A 173 -35.55 36.55 -36.02
C ASP A 173 -34.41 37.27 -35.25
N LYS A 174 -33.26 37.32 -35.82
CA LYS A 174 -32.72 38.28 -36.81
C LYS A 174 -31.28 37.88 -37.13
#